data_f824d05b6c3e43c905ba51d220a2e801
#
_entry.id   f824d05b6c3e43c905ba51d220a2e801
#
_cell.length_a   1.000
_cell.length_b   1.000
_cell.length_c   1.000
_cell.angle_alpha   90.00
_cell.angle_beta   90.00
_cell.angle_gamma   90.00
#
_symmetry.space_group_name_H-M   'P 1'
#
loop_
_entity.id
_entity.type
_entity.pdbx_description
1 polymer ?
#
loop_
_entity_poly.entity_id
_entity_poly.type
_entity_poly.pdbx_seq_one_letter_code
_entity_poly.pdbx_strand_id
1 'polypeptide(L)'
;MALTLGKKNPRGSVGLDLDGAFVAAVQASDGRISRAASMELPSGVITDGEVSDVERLTESLKTFFKENDLPTRVRLGVSNQQIVVRHLELPLIEEEAELAAAVRFQAAEAIAMPLDEAVLDYQVVGQATSAEGSPRLRVVVVAARQAMIERFVEGVRGAGLKPEGIDLNAFALVRALAKSEAAAQAPAAEGELDAPVQDLACVYCHLGGVTNLAVAVGSNCLFTRPLSTDWSEQGDLVASALAEEIRLSIDFYMAQPGARPVGEVQLSGPGSTHEDLAEELSALIHLPVAVADPLGGLDVNGALGGEDPHRHTVAAGLALGASS
;
A
#
# COMPACT_ATOMS: atom_id res chain seq x y z
N MET A 1 3.30 14.43 -13.92
CA MET A 1 2.15 14.11 -13.05
C MET A 1 2.74 13.76 -11.70
N ALA A 2 2.39 14.44 -10.64
CA ALA A 2 2.94 14.15 -9.32
C ALA A 2 2.28 12.89 -8.75
N LEU A 3 3.05 12.03 -8.08
CA LEU A 3 2.53 11.06 -7.15
C LEU A 3 1.85 11.88 -6.05
N THR A 4 0.55 11.80 -5.88
CA THR A 4 -0.14 12.68 -4.92
C THR A 4 -0.36 11.92 -3.62
N LEU A 5 0.58 12.04 -2.72
CA LEU A 5 0.41 11.61 -1.34
C LEU A 5 -0.52 12.64 -0.64
N GLY A 6 -1.76 12.25 -0.38
CA GLY A 6 -2.59 12.95 0.60
C GLY A 6 -3.39 14.19 0.20
N LYS A 7 -3.81 14.41 -1.06
CA LYS A 7 -4.79 15.49 -1.39
C LYS A 7 -6.23 15.03 -1.21
N LYS A 8 -7.02 15.75 -0.38
CA LYS A 8 -8.46 15.53 -0.16
C LYS A 8 -9.26 15.61 -1.45
N ASN A 9 -10.13 14.62 -1.68
CA ASN A 9 -11.12 14.67 -2.74
C ASN A 9 -12.54 14.70 -2.16
N PRO A 10 -13.30 15.82 -2.35
CA PRO A 10 -14.61 16.01 -1.70
C PRO A 10 -15.75 15.19 -2.31
N ARG A 11 -15.52 14.34 -3.33
CA ARG A 11 -16.60 13.64 -4.04
C ARG A 11 -16.37 12.13 -4.25
N GLY A 12 -15.58 11.49 -3.40
CA GLY A 12 -15.36 10.05 -3.45
C GLY A 12 -14.83 9.57 -4.81
N SER A 13 -13.51 9.58 -5.01
CA SER A 13 -12.91 8.88 -6.14
C SER A 13 -12.98 7.39 -5.91
N VAL A 14 -13.00 6.64 -7.01
CA VAL A 14 -12.88 5.19 -6.98
C VAL A 14 -11.42 4.84 -6.73
N GLY A 15 -11.14 4.05 -5.69
CA GLY A 15 -9.84 3.37 -5.56
C GLY A 15 -9.78 2.27 -6.61
N LEU A 16 -8.77 2.31 -7.46
CA LEU A 16 -8.57 1.36 -8.55
C LEU A 16 -7.25 0.61 -8.32
N ASP A 17 -7.36 -0.66 -8.01
CA ASP A 17 -6.25 -1.59 -7.88
C ASP A 17 -6.09 -2.41 -9.16
N LEU A 18 -4.87 -2.41 -9.71
CA LEU A 18 -4.48 -3.19 -10.88
C LEU A 18 -3.43 -4.20 -10.43
N ASP A 19 -3.89 -5.28 -9.84
CA ASP A 19 -3.07 -6.29 -9.16
C ASP A 19 -2.21 -7.15 -10.13
N GLY A 20 -2.60 -7.22 -11.40
CA GLY A 20 -1.95 -8.10 -12.38
C GLY A 20 -2.77 -9.32 -12.71
N ALA A 21 -3.35 -10.01 -11.73
CA ALA A 21 -4.28 -11.12 -11.93
C ALA A 21 -5.73 -10.62 -12.12
N PHE A 22 -6.09 -9.55 -11.46
CA PHE A 22 -7.43 -8.96 -11.49
C PHE A 22 -7.38 -7.43 -11.41
N VAL A 23 -8.48 -6.80 -11.71
CA VAL A 23 -8.77 -5.41 -11.38
C VAL A 23 -9.82 -5.37 -10.29
N ALA A 24 -9.60 -4.54 -9.27
CA ALA A 24 -10.60 -4.25 -8.25
C ALA A 24 -10.85 -2.76 -8.13
N ALA A 25 -12.08 -2.39 -7.89
CA ALA A 25 -12.50 -1.00 -7.73
C ALA A 25 -13.44 -0.85 -6.54
N VAL A 26 -13.17 0.15 -5.71
CA VAL A 26 -14.00 0.49 -4.54
C VAL A 26 -14.31 1.98 -4.55
N GLN A 27 -15.59 2.31 -4.44
CA GLN A 27 -16.02 3.68 -4.13
C GLN A 27 -16.41 3.75 -2.66
N ALA A 28 -15.66 4.55 -1.89
CA ALA A 28 -15.91 4.74 -0.47
C ALA A 28 -16.00 6.24 -0.12
N SER A 29 -16.84 6.56 0.85
CA SER A 29 -16.93 7.88 1.47
C SER A 29 -17.40 7.75 2.92
N ASP A 30 -16.88 8.58 3.80
CA ASP A 30 -17.31 8.66 5.20
C ASP A 30 -17.35 7.29 5.93
N GLY A 31 -16.35 6.44 5.67
CA GLY A 31 -16.25 5.11 6.29
C GLY A 31 -17.20 4.06 5.71
N ARG A 32 -17.88 4.36 4.60
CA ARG A 32 -18.82 3.47 3.94
C ARG A 32 -18.40 3.16 2.52
N ILE A 33 -18.48 1.89 2.13
CA ILE A 33 -18.37 1.44 0.74
C ILE A 33 -19.74 1.55 0.08
N SER A 34 -19.83 2.31 -1.00
CA SER A 34 -21.05 2.49 -1.78
C SER A 34 -21.10 1.58 -3.01
N ARG A 35 -19.94 1.24 -3.57
CA ARG A 35 -19.79 0.32 -4.71
C ARG A 35 -18.46 -0.42 -4.58
N ALA A 36 -18.45 -1.68 -4.92
CA ALA A 36 -17.25 -2.49 -5.09
C ALA A 36 -17.49 -3.46 -6.27
N ALA A 37 -16.45 -3.68 -7.04
CA ALA A 37 -16.46 -4.66 -8.13
C ALA A 37 -15.05 -5.17 -8.38
N SER A 38 -14.94 -6.42 -8.87
CA SER A 38 -13.69 -6.98 -9.35
C SER A 38 -13.88 -7.77 -10.64
N MET A 39 -12.83 -7.94 -11.42
CA MET A 39 -12.82 -8.69 -12.66
C MET A 39 -11.42 -9.26 -12.91
N GLU A 40 -11.34 -10.51 -13.37
CA GLU A 40 -10.08 -11.09 -13.82
C GLU A 40 -9.48 -10.30 -14.98
N LEU A 41 -8.18 -10.04 -14.94
CA LEU A 41 -7.44 -9.48 -16.06
C LEU A 41 -6.91 -10.60 -16.97
N PRO A 42 -6.93 -10.42 -18.30
CA PRO A 42 -6.30 -11.36 -19.18
C PRO A 42 -4.80 -11.49 -18.88
N SER A 43 -4.28 -12.72 -18.90
CA SER A 43 -2.86 -12.98 -18.67
C SER A 43 -1.97 -12.14 -19.61
N GLY A 44 -0.88 -11.60 -19.08
CA GLY A 44 0.08 -10.79 -19.82
C GLY A 44 -0.32 -9.33 -20.06
N VAL A 45 -1.44 -8.86 -19.49
CA VAL A 45 -1.79 -7.43 -19.52
C VAL A 45 -0.90 -6.64 -18.56
N ILE A 46 -0.71 -7.17 -17.36
CA ILE A 46 0.23 -6.66 -16.37
C ILE A 46 1.15 -7.82 -15.98
N THR A 47 2.44 -7.58 -15.96
CA THR A 47 3.48 -8.55 -15.59
C THR A 47 4.48 -7.86 -14.68
N ASP A 48 4.82 -8.48 -13.56
CA ASP A 48 5.75 -7.94 -12.55
C ASP A 48 5.40 -6.52 -12.09
N GLY A 49 4.11 -6.20 -12.01
CA GLY A 49 3.62 -4.87 -11.64
C GLY A 49 3.84 -3.79 -12.71
N GLU A 50 4.05 -4.18 -13.98
CA GLU A 50 4.17 -3.27 -15.12
C GLU A 50 3.12 -3.57 -16.20
N VAL A 51 2.54 -2.55 -16.80
CA VAL A 51 1.61 -2.71 -17.92
C VAL A 51 2.38 -3.19 -19.14
N SER A 52 2.17 -4.42 -19.55
CA SER A 52 2.80 -5.03 -20.74
C SER A 52 1.99 -4.79 -22.01
N ASP A 53 0.65 -4.71 -21.91
CA ASP A 53 -0.27 -4.46 -23.03
C ASP A 53 -1.27 -3.35 -22.67
N VAL A 54 -0.97 -2.13 -23.10
CA VAL A 54 -1.80 -0.94 -22.81
C VAL A 54 -3.17 -1.00 -23.51
N GLU A 55 -3.23 -1.57 -24.71
CA GLU A 55 -4.48 -1.65 -25.47
C GLU A 55 -5.47 -2.60 -24.79
N ARG A 56 -4.98 -3.79 -24.40
CA ARG A 56 -5.80 -4.77 -23.69
C ARG A 56 -6.23 -4.28 -22.31
N LEU A 57 -5.35 -3.57 -21.58
CA LEU A 57 -5.70 -2.92 -20.32
C LEU A 57 -6.82 -1.90 -20.54
N THR A 58 -6.68 -1.06 -21.56
CA THR A 58 -7.69 -0.05 -21.93
C THR A 58 -9.05 -0.68 -22.19
N GLU A 59 -9.12 -1.75 -22.97
CA GLU A 59 -10.38 -2.43 -23.30
C GLU A 59 -10.99 -3.11 -22.07
N SER A 60 -10.16 -3.78 -21.26
CA SER A 60 -10.60 -4.40 -20.01
C SER A 60 -11.21 -3.38 -19.06
N LEU A 61 -10.56 -2.24 -18.85
CA LEU A 61 -11.06 -1.18 -17.99
C LEU A 61 -12.35 -0.53 -18.52
N LYS A 62 -12.45 -0.32 -19.84
CA LYS A 62 -13.72 0.19 -20.45
C LYS A 62 -14.90 -0.72 -20.15
N THR A 63 -14.72 -2.02 -20.36
CA THR A 63 -15.74 -3.03 -20.12
C THR A 63 -16.11 -3.06 -18.64
N PHE A 64 -15.11 -3.18 -17.76
CA PHE A 64 -15.27 -3.26 -16.32
C PHE A 64 -16.05 -2.07 -15.73
N PHE A 65 -15.66 -0.85 -16.06
CA PHE A 65 -16.32 0.36 -15.54
C PHE A 65 -17.74 0.52 -16.07
N LYS A 66 -17.98 0.14 -17.32
CA LYS A 66 -19.31 0.19 -17.93
C LYS A 66 -20.28 -0.82 -17.32
N GLU A 67 -19.83 -2.07 -17.13
CA GLU A 67 -20.66 -3.15 -16.61
C GLU A 67 -21.05 -2.92 -15.14
N ASN A 68 -20.16 -2.29 -14.36
CA ASN A 68 -20.36 -2.05 -12.94
C ASN A 68 -20.86 -0.63 -12.62
N ASP A 69 -21.18 0.20 -13.63
CA ASP A 69 -21.65 1.60 -13.46
C ASP A 69 -20.78 2.40 -12.47
N LEU A 70 -19.43 2.28 -12.61
CA LEU A 70 -18.48 2.92 -11.72
C LEU A 70 -18.20 4.36 -12.15
N PRO A 71 -17.99 5.29 -11.20
CA PRO A 71 -17.53 6.65 -11.49
C PRO A 71 -16.16 6.65 -12.16
N THR A 72 -15.96 7.56 -13.13
CA THR A 72 -14.73 7.62 -13.94
C THR A 72 -13.53 8.30 -13.26
N ARG A 73 -13.73 8.93 -12.10
CA ARG A 73 -12.63 9.56 -11.34
C ARG A 73 -11.97 8.51 -10.46
N VAL A 74 -10.69 8.26 -10.68
CA VAL A 74 -9.98 7.14 -10.04
C VAL A 74 -8.70 7.60 -9.35
N ARG A 75 -8.40 6.97 -8.22
CA ARG A 75 -7.09 6.94 -7.60
C ARG A 75 -6.47 5.57 -7.87
N LEU A 76 -5.36 5.56 -8.59
CA LEU A 76 -4.68 4.35 -9.03
C LEU A 76 -3.68 3.89 -8.01
N GLY A 77 -3.68 2.60 -7.69
CA GLY A 77 -2.63 1.91 -6.96
C GLY A 77 -1.54 1.40 -7.90
N VAL A 78 -0.30 1.49 -7.44
CA VAL A 78 0.85 0.90 -8.14
C VAL A 78 1.74 0.15 -7.16
N SER A 79 2.27 -0.98 -7.61
CA SER A 79 3.27 -1.77 -6.91
C SER A 79 4.24 -2.38 -7.89
N ASN A 80 5.54 -2.16 -7.68
CA ASN A 80 6.60 -2.70 -8.51
C ASN A 80 7.93 -2.68 -7.75
N GLN A 81 8.81 -3.65 -8.00
CA GLN A 81 10.12 -3.73 -7.35
C GLN A 81 11.06 -2.55 -7.70
N GLN A 82 10.78 -1.80 -8.75
CA GLN A 82 11.54 -0.62 -9.15
C GLN A 82 11.04 0.68 -8.51
N ILE A 83 9.98 0.61 -7.68
CA ILE A 83 9.55 1.75 -6.88
C ILE A 83 10.42 1.81 -5.62
N VAL A 84 11.00 2.96 -5.38
CA VAL A 84 11.89 3.20 -4.25
C VAL A 84 11.20 4.08 -3.24
N VAL A 85 11.14 3.63 -1.99
CA VAL A 85 10.68 4.40 -0.84
C VAL A 85 11.87 4.65 0.09
N ARG A 86 12.08 5.89 0.51
CA ARG A 86 13.15 6.30 1.44
C ARG A 86 12.61 7.22 2.51
N HIS A 87 13.12 7.06 3.71
CA HIS A 87 12.92 7.98 4.81
C HIS A 87 14.13 8.89 4.91
N LEU A 88 13.90 10.19 4.87
CA LEU A 88 14.92 11.22 4.98
C LEU A 88 14.67 12.07 6.23
N GLU A 89 15.77 12.52 6.85
CA GLU A 89 15.72 13.53 7.90
C GLU A 89 16.34 14.82 7.38
N LEU A 90 15.51 15.85 7.28
CA LEU A 90 15.88 17.19 6.80
C LEU A 90 15.91 18.21 7.94
N PRO A 91 16.67 19.30 7.88
CA PRO A 91 16.47 20.43 8.75
C PRO A 91 15.01 20.90 8.72
N LEU A 92 14.58 21.59 9.77
CA LEU A 92 13.27 22.24 9.76
C LEU A 92 13.27 23.36 8.71
N ILE A 93 12.55 23.14 7.62
CA ILE A 93 12.38 24.05 6.49
C ILE A 93 10.88 24.36 6.39
N GLU A 94 10.50 25.62 6.52
CA GLU A 94 9.10 26.08 6.50
C GLU A 94 8.61 26.39 5.08
N GLU A 95 9.51 26.84 4.21
CA GLU A 95 9.14 27.18 2.84
C GLU A 95 9.05 25.94 1.97
N GLU A 96 7.88 25.72 1.34
CA GLU A 96 7.59 24.53 0.54
C GLU A 96 8.56 24.37 -0.64
N ALA A 97 8.94 25.45 -1.29
CA ALA A 97 9.87 25.42 -2.43
C ALA A 97 11.29 25.02 -2.00
N GLU A 98 11.76 25.53 -0.85
CA GLU A 98 13.06 25.16 -0.28
C GLU A 98 13.05 23.72 0.20
N LEU A 99 11.96 23.26 0.84
CA LEU A 99 11.81 21.87 1.25
C LEU A 99 11.85 20.93 0.05
N ALA A 100 11.11 21.24 -1.02
CA ALA A 100 11.11 20.46 -2.24
C ALA A 100 12.50 20.36 -2.87
N ALA A 101 13.27 21.46 -2.89
CA ALA A 101 14.63 21.45 -3.39
C ALA A 101 15.57 20.62 -2.51
N ALA A 102 15.46 20.72 -1.18
CA ALA A 102 16.24 19.94 -0.23
C ALA A 102 15.93 18.43 -0.33
N VAL A 103 14.64 18.07 -0.44
CA VAL A 103 14.21 16.69 -0.68
C VAL A 103 14.81 16.15 -1.97
N ARG A 104 14.70 16.88 -3.08
CA ARG A 104 15.25 16.45 -4.36
C ARG A 104 16.77 16.26 -4.31
N PHE A 105 17.48 17.14 -3.62
CA PHE A 105 18.91 17.05 -3.44
C PHE A 105 19.31 15.77 -2.66
N GLN A 106 18.68 15.53 -1.52
CA GLN A 106 18.98 14.32 -0.73
C GLN A 106 18.47 13.04 -1.41
N ALA A 107 17.36 13.08 -2.12
CA ALA A 107 16.86 11.95 -2.88
C ALA A 107 17.87 11.51 -3.96
N ALA A 108 18.59 12.45 -4.59
CA ALA A 108 19.61 12.13 -5.58
C ALA A 108 20.78 11.29 -5.02
N GLU A 109 21.06 11.42 -3.72
CA GLU A 109 22.10 10.62 -3.05
C GLU A 109 21.55 9.29 -2.50
N ALA A 110 20.27 9.27 -2.09
CA ALA A 110 19.66 8.13 -1.42
C ALA A 110 19.00 7.12 -2.37
N ILE A 111 18.69 7.54 -3.62
CA ILE A 111 17.94 6.74 -4.59
C ILE A 111 18.85 6.42 -5.77
N ALA A 112 19.08 5.13 -6.00
CA ALA A 112 19.93 4.63 -7.09
C ALA A 112 19.21 4.62 -8.46
N MET A 113 18.43 5.67 -8.75
CA MET A 113 17.69 5.86 -9.99
C MET A 113 17.94 7.29 -10.48
N PRO A 114 18.19 7.51 -11.79
CA PRO A 114 18.30 8.86 -12.36
C PRO A 114 17.01 9.65 -12.11
N LEU A 115 17.09 10.77 -11.40
CA LEU A 115 15.91 11.56 -11.01
C LEU A 115 15.24 12.30 -12.18
N ASP A 116 15.90 12.41 -13.32
CA ASP A 116 15.37 12.92 -14.59
C ASP A 116 14.47 11.90 -15.31
N GLU A 117 14.62 10.60 -15.02
CA GLU A 117 13.77 9.50 -15.50
C GLU A 117 12.73 9.06 -14.47
N ALA A 118 12.68 9.73 -13.31
CA ALA A 118 11.81 9.38 -12.21
C ALA A 118 10.68 10.38 -11.98
N VAL A 119 9.50 9.87 -11.62
CA VAL A 119 8.48 10.64 -10.91
C VAL A 119 8.81 10.55 -9.43
N LEU A 120 9.04 11.70 -8.80
CA LEU A 120 9.39 11.81 -7.39
C LEU A 120 8.32 12.60 -6.66
N ASP A 121 7.86 12.07 -5.54
CA ASP A 121 6.96 12.76 -4.62
C ASP A 121 7.41 12.55 -3.17
N TYR A 122 6.94 13.39 -2.25
CA TYR A 122 7.31 13.28 -0.85
C TYR A 122 6.19 13.72 0.09
N GLN A 123 6.25 13.24 1.31
CA GLN A 123 5.35 13.64 2.39
C GLN A 123 6.13 13.84 3.69
N VAL A 124 5.86 14.95 4.39
CA VAL A 124 6.33 15.14 5.76
C VAL A 124 5.47 14.29 6.69
N VAL A 125 6.09 13.30 7.34
CA VAL A 125 5.41 12.34 8.21
C VAL A 125 5.60 12.62 9.70
N GLY A 126 6.37 13.64 10.03
CA GLY A 126 6.57 14.06 11.42
C GLY A 126 7.83 14.89 11.63
N GLN A 127 8.10 15.13 12.90
CA GLN A 127 9.32 15.82 13.34
C GLN A 127 10.19 14.90 14.19
N ALA A 128 11.47 15.15 14.20
CA ALA A 128 12.46 14.50 15.04
C ALA A 128 13.39 15.54 15.65
N THR A 129 14.17 15.13 16.61
CA THR A 129 15.25 15.95 17.17
C THR A 129 16.57 15.25 16.86
N SER A 130 17.51 15.96 16.27
CA SER A 130 18.87 15.40 16.03
C SER A 130 19.59 15.12 17.35
N ALA A 131 20.67 14.34 17.29
CA ALA A 131 21.53 14.08 18.44
C ALA A 131 22.09 15.38 19.10
N GLU A 132 22.17 16.46 18.33
CA GLU A 132 22.64 17.78 18.76
C GLU A 132 21.50 18.69 19.28
N GLY A 133 20.26 18.16 19.38
CA GLY A 133 19.10 18.92 19.87
C GLY A 133 18.40 19.79 18.82
N SER A 134 18.81 19.75 17.55
CA SER A 134 18.20 20.55 16.50
C SER A 134 16.92 19.90 15.94
N PRO A 135 15.85 20.67 15.67
CA PRO A 135 14.61 20.12 15.09
C PRO A 135 14.85 19.65 13.65
N ARG A 136 14.27 18.50 13.32
CA ARG A 136 14.33 17.86 12.01
C ARG A 136 12.94 17.50 11.51
N LEU A 137 12.75 17.49 10.19
CA LEU A 137 11.59 16.93 9.52
C LEU A 137 11.88 15.51 9.13
N ARG A 138 10.97 14.59 9.43
CA ARG A 138 10.96 13.25 8.83
C ARG A 138 10.11 13.28 7.58
N VAL A 139 10.71 12.88 6.47
CA VAL A 139 10.10 12.94 5.14
C VAL A 139 10.16 11.56 4.51
N VAL A 140 9.03 11.05 4.03
CA VAL A 140 8.97 9.88 3.16
C VAL A 140 9.06 10.36 1.72
N VAL A 141 9.99 9.81 0.98
CA VAL A 141 10.19 10.08 -0.45
C VAL A 141 9.89 8.83 -1.24
N VAL A 142 9.13 8.97 -2.29
CA VAL A 142 8.81 7.91 -3.24
C VAL A 142 9.33 8.29 -4.62
N ALA A 143 10.03 7.37 -5.25
CA ALA A 143 10.45 7.51 -6.65
C ALA A 143 10.03 6.28 -7.46
N ALA A 144 9.47 6.53 -8.64
CA ALA A 144 9.06 5.49 -9.58
C ALA A 144 9.53 5.88 -10.99
N ARG A 145 9.84 4.90 -11.84
CA ARG A 145 10.20 5.17 -13.24
C ARG A 145 9.05 5.87 -13.97
N GLN A 146 9.35 6.98 -14.61
CA GLN A 146 8.36 7.76 -15.33
C GLN A 146 7.68 6.94 -16.42
N ALA A 147 8.44 6.18 -17.22
CA ALA A 147 7.89 5.34 -18.29
C ALA A 147 6.87 4.29 -17.78
N MET A 148 7.12 3.70 -16.58
CA MET A 148 6.17 2.78 -15.96
C MET A 148 4.86 3.48 -15.61
N ILE A 149 4.94 4.63 -14.95
CA ILE A 149 3.77 5.42 -14.55
C ILE A 149 2.97 5.89 -15.77
N GLU A 150 3.66 6.30 -16.84
CA GLU A 150 3.02 6.76 -18.09
C GLU A 150 2.18 5.66 -18.75
N ARG A 151 2.63 4.41 -18.77
CA ARG A 151 1.87 3.27 -19.32
C ARG A 151 0.58 3.01 -18.55
N PHE A 152 0.60 3.06 -17.21
CA PHE A 152 -0.61 2.98 -16.40
C PHE A 152 -1.58 4.12 -16.70
N VAL A 153 -1.07 5.35 -16.74
CA VAL A 153 -1.88 6.55 -17.04
C VAL A 153 -2.46 6.49 -18.45
N GLU A 154 -1.72 6.00 -19.43
CA GLU A 154 -2.17 5.81 -20.80
C GLU A 154 -3.34 4.83 -20.88
N GLY A 155 -3.22 3.64 -20.29
CA GLY A 155 -4.29 2.64 -20.26
C GLY A 155 -5.56 3.15 -19.56
N VAL A 156 -5.39 3.79 -18.40
CA VAL A 156 -6.49 4.36 -17.62
C VAL A 156 -7.20 5.49 -18.39
N ARG A 157 -6.45 6.42 -18.98
CA ARG A 157 -7.01 7.52 -19.79
C ARG A 157 -7.64 7.02 -21.09
N GLY A 158 -7.01 6.04 -21.74
CA GLY A 158 -7.55 5.38 -22.92
C GLY A 158 -8.92 4.74 -22.66
N ALA A 159 -9.16 4.26 -21.46
CA ALA A 159 -10.45 3.74 -21.01
C ALA A 159 -11.49 4.85 -20.72
N GLY A 160 -11.15 6.14 -20.89
CA GLY A 160 -12.03 7.26 -20.59
C GLY A 160 -12.07 7.63 -19.09
N LEU A 161 -11.19 7.05 -18.29
CA LEU A 161 -11.08 7.33 -16.87
C LEU A 161 -10.22 8.57 -16.61
N LYS A 162 -10.42 9.18 -15.44
CA LYS A 162 -9.74 10.42 -15.03
C LYS A 162 -8.90 10.13 -13.78
N PRO A 163 -7.61 9.80 -13.93
CA PRO A 163 -6.74 9.59 -12.78
C PRO A 163 -6.54 10.91 -12.02
N GLU A 164 -6.92 10.93 -10.75
CA GLU A 164 -6.79 12.08 -9.85
C GLU A 164 -5.53 12.00 -8.99
N GLY A 165 -5.00 10.80 -8.80
CA GLY A 165 -3.78 10.54 -8.07
C GLY A 165 -3.31 9.11 -8.33
N ILE A 166 -2.03 8.91 -8.03
CA ILE A 166 -1.38 7.60 -8.01
C ILE A 166 -0.82 7.44 -6.61
N ASP A 167 -1.01 6.27 -6.02
CA ASP A 167 -0.57 5.94 -4.67
C ASP A 167 0.12 4.58 -4.68
N LEU A 168 0.86 4.25 -3.64
CA LEU A 168 1.43 2.92 -3.50
C LEU A 168 0.43 1.95 -2.89
N ASN A 169 0.35 0.73 -3.44
CA ASN A 169 -0.48 -0.33 -2.88
C ASN A 169 -0.15 -0.58 -1.40
N ALA A 170 1.13 -0.51 -1.02
CA ALA A 170 1.56 -0.66 0.36
C ALA A 170 0.99 0.43 1.31
N PHE A 171 0.91 1.68 0.86
CA PHE A 171 0.31 2.76 1.67
C PHE A 171 -1.21 2.61 1.76
N ALA A 172 -1.83 2.21 0.66
CA ALA A 172 -3.25 1.89 0.63
C ALA A 172 -3.58 0.72 1.58
N LEU A 173 -2.76 -0.33 1.56
CA LEU A 173 -2.88 -1.49 2.44
C LEU A 173 -2.82 -1.09 3.92
N VAL A 174 -1.80 -0.34 4.33
CA VAL A 174 -1.69 0.16 5.71
C VAL A 174 -2.91 1.01 6.08
N ARG A 175 -3.37 1.88 5.19
CA ARG A 175 -4.54 2.74 5.41
C ARG A 175 -5.84 1.96 5.57
N ALA A 176 -5.98 0.84 4.84
CA ALA A 176 -7.15 -0.03 4.95
C ALA A 176 -7.15 -0.86 6.24
N LEU A 177 -5.98 -1.36 6.66
CA LEU A 177 -5.88 -2.39 7.69
C LEU A 177 -5.38 -1.89 9.04
N ALA A 178 -4.63 -0.77 9.07
CA ALA A 178 -4.13 -0.23 10.33
C ALA A 178 -5.30 0.18 11.23
N LYS A 179 -5.34 -0.36 12.44
CA LYS A 179 -6.31 0.05 13.45
C LYS A 179 -6.12 1.55 13.71
N SER A 180 -7.21 2.29 13.72
CA SER A 180 -7.17 3.70 14.13
C SER A 180 -6.50 3.81 15.51
N GLU A 181 -5.62 4.80 15.71
CA GLU A 181 -4.99 5.05 17.02
C GLU A 181 -6.02 5.18 18.15
N ALA A 182 -7.23 5.64 17.85
CA ALA A 182 -8.35 5.69 18.78
C ALA A 182 -8.83 4.30 19.24
N ALA A 183 -8.68 3.26 18.41
CA ALA A 183 -9.04 1.89 18.76
C ALA A 183 -7.90 1.17 19.52
N ALA A 184 -6.65 1.60 19.31
CA ALA A 184 -5.49 1.08 20.06
C ALA A 184 -5.41 1.63 21.49
N GLN A 185 -6.12 2.71 21.80
CA GLN A 185 -6.24 3.30 23.13
C GLN A 185 -7.45 2.81 23.93
N ALA A 186 -8.18 1.79 23.47
CA ALA A 186 -9.19 1.12 24.30
C ALA A 186 -8.49 0.58 25.57
N PRO A 187 -9.01 0.88 26.78
CA PRO A 187 -8.36 0.51 28.03
C PRO A 187 -8.16 -1.01 28.06
N ALA A 188 -6.89 -1.43 28.17
CA ALA A 188 -6.57 -2.79 28.54
C ALA A 188 -7.33 -3.13 29.84
N ALA A 189 -7.92 -4.33 29.90
CA ALA A 189 -8.63 -4.77 31.08
C ALA A 189 -7.72 -4.60 32.31
N GLU A 190 -8.26 -3.99 33.37
CA GLU A 190 -7.56 -3.69 34.61
C GLU A 190 -6.81 -4.93 35.13
N GLY A 191 -5.48 -4.91 35.13
CA GLY A 191 -4.70 -5.95 35.77
C GLY A 191 -3.27 -6.20 35.31
N GLU A 192 -2.75 -5.53 34.25
CA GLU A 192 -1.35 -5.68 33.87
C GLU A 192 -0.54 -4.43 34.14
N LEU A 193 0.52 -4.64 34.94
CA LEU A 193 1.46 -3.65 35.45
C LEU A 193 2.16 -2.88 34.32
N ASP A 194 2.28 -1.55 34.51
CA ASP A 194 3.13 -0.52 33.91
C ASP A 194 4.40 -1.01 33.13
N ALA A 195 4.22 -1.71 32.03
CA ALA A 195 5.21 -1.68 30.98
C ALA A 195 4.79 -0.61 29.96
N PRO A 196 5.67 0.31 29.53
CA PRO A 196 5.33 1.21 28.46
C PRO A 196 4.88 0.34 27.28
N VAL A 197 3.65 0.57 26.78
CA VAL A 197 3.17 -0.07 25.55
C VAL A 197 4.18 0.35 24.48
N GLN A 198 5.13 -0.56 24.20
CA GLN A 198 6.07 -0.33 23.11
C GLN A 198 5.19 -0.33 21.85
N ASP A 199 5.20 0.76 21.10
CA ASP A 199 4.57 0.83 19.80
C ASP A 199 5.21 -0.23 18.90
N LEU A 200 4.65 -1.43 18.91
CA LEU A 200 5.12 -2.53 18.07
C LEU A 200 4.74 -2.24 16.63
N ALA A 201 5.64 -2.56 15.72
CA ALA A 201 5.34 -2.53 14.30
C ALA A 201 4.50 -3.76 13.93
N CYS A 202 3.57 -3.57 12.99
CA CYS A 202 2.84 -4.64 12.32
C CYS A 202 3.37 -4.79 10.90
N VAL A 203 3.54 -6.03 10.47
CA VAL A 203 3.81 -6.38 9.07
C VAL A 203 2.48 -6.68 8.39
N TYR A 204 2.17 -5.95 7.34
CA TYR A 204 1.04 -6.21 6.45
C TYR A 204 1.57 -6.89 5.20
N CYS A 205 1.12 -8.12 4.92
CA CYS A 205 1.49 -8.88 3.73
C CYS A 205 0.23 -9.13 2.89
N HIS A 206 0.18 -8.53 1.70
CA HIS A 206 -0.94 -8.68 0.77
C HIS A 206 -0.60 -9.71 -0.30
N LEU A 207 -1.35 -10.79 -0.34
CA LEU A 207 -1.17 -11.93 -1.24
C LEU A 207 -2.13 -11.80 -2.42
N GLY A 208 -1.66 -11.16 -3.47
CA GLY A 208 -2.35 -10.96 -4.74
C GLY A 208 -1.47 -11.36 -5.91
N GLY A 209 -1.73 -10.82 -7.11
CA GLY A 209 -0.89 -11.04 -8.30
C GLY A 209 0.52 -10.44 -8.16
N VAL A 210 0.65 -9.39 -7.35
CA VAL A 210 1.94 -8.91 -6.83
C VAL A 210 1.87 -8.96 -5.31
N THR A 211 2.70 -9.81 -4.71
CA THR A 211 2.77 -9.87 -3.25
C THR A 211 3.46 -8.63 -2.70
N ASN A 212 2.77 -7.91 -1.81
CA ASN A 212 3.26 -6.66 -1.21
C ASN A 212 3.45 -6.82 0.29
N LEU A 213 4.58 -6.33 0.80
CA LEU A 213 4.87 -6.25 2.21
C LEU A 213 5.02 -4.79 2.62
N ALA A 214 4.35 -4.42 3.71
CA ALA A 214 4.51 -3.13 4.38
C ALA A 214 4.73 -3.34 5.87
N VAL A 215 5.63 -2.57 6.47
CA VAL A 215 5.81 -2.51 7.92
C VAL A 215 5.34 -1.14 8.39
N ALA A 216 4.45 -1.11 9.37
CA ALA A 216 3.90 0.14 9.86
C ALA A 216 3.71 0.15 11.39
N VAL A 217 3.69 1.34 11.96
CA VAL A 217 3.25 1.62 13.32
C VAL A 217 2.04 2.54 13.22
N GLY A 218 0.87 2.06 13.65
CA GLY A 218 -0.39 2.74 13.36
C GLY A 218 -0.56 2.95 11.85
N SER A 219 -0.89 4.15 11.44
CA SER A 219 -1.04 4.54 10.02
C SER A 219 0.28 4.91 9.31
N ASN A 220 1.40 4.93 10.04
CA ASN A 220 2.69 5.33 9.49
C ASN A 220 3.42 4.14 8.88
N CYS A 221 3.48 4.06 7.56
CA CYS A 221 4.29 3.07 6.85
C CYS A 221 5.78 3.41 6.99
N LEU A 222 6.54 2.49 7.60
CA LEU A 222 7.97 2.66 7.89
C LEU A 222 8.86 1.96 6.85
N PHE A 223 8.34 0.91 6.24
CA PHE A 223 9.07 0.15 5.24
C PHE A 223 8.08 -0.53 4.30
N THR A 224 8.43 -0.68 3.04
CA THR A 224 7.65 -1.44 2.07
C THR A 224 8.55 -2.10 1.05
N ARG A 225 8.13 -3.28 0.61
CA ARG A 225 8.81 -4.06 -0.42
C ARG A 225 7.81 -4.97 -1.12
N PRO A 226 7.71 -4.94 -2.46
CA PRO A 226 7.12 -6.03 -3.23
C PRO A 226 7.98 -7.27 -3.08
N LEU A 227 7.37 -8.43 -2.85
CA LEU A 227 8.06 -9.71 -2.75
C LEU A 227 8.13 -10.38 -4.12
N SER A 228 9.08 -11.30 -4.27
CA SER A 228 9.25 -12.06 -5.51
C SER A 228 8.37 -13.31 -5.55
N THR A 229 7.88 -13.73 -4.38
CA THR A 229 7.00 -14.89 -4.27
C THR A 229 5.62 -14.49 -4.76
N ASP A 230 5.21 -15.02 -5.90
CA ASP A 230 3.84 -14.90 -6.39
C ASP A 230 2.93 -15.87 -5.64
N TRP A 231 1.72 -15.41 -5.35
CA TRP A 231 0.67 -16.30 -4.89
C TRP A 231 0.30 -17.26 -6.03
N SER A 232 0.53 -18.53 -5.82
CA SER A 232 0.04 -19.59 -6.71
C SER A 232 -0.71 -20.65 -5.91
N GLU A 233 -1.68 -21.31 -6.55
CA GLU A 233 -2.49 -22.37 -5.94
C GLU A 233 -1.69 -23.63 -5.54
N GLN A 234 -0.36 -23.62 -5.66
CA GLN A 234 0.54 -24.75 -5.38
C GLN A 234 1.09 -24.76 -3.95
N GLY A 235 0.25 -24.55 -3.00
CA GLY A 235 0.27 -24.76 -1.52
C GLY A 235 1.64 -24.78 -0.80
N ASP A 236 2.23 -25.92 -0.60
CA ASP A 236 3.28 -26.16 0.40
C ASP A 236 4.64 -25.49 0.10
N LEU A 237 5.02 -25.37 -1.16
CA LEU A 237 6.28 -24.72 -1.57
C LEU A 237 6.24 -23.20 -1.38
N VAL A 238 5.06 -22.62 -1.36
CA VAL A 238 4.84 -21.18 -1.26
C VAL A 238 5.01 -20.70 0.18
N ALA A 239 4.51 -21.41 1.18
CA ALA A 239 4.57 -20.98 2.58
C ALA A 239 6.03 -20.81 3.06
N SER A 240 6.93 -21.72 2.75
CA SER A 240 8.34 -21.63 3.16
C SER A 240 9.09 -20.51 2.44
N ALA A 241 8.88 -20.32 1.14
CA ALA A 241 9.47 -19.24 0.38
C ALA A 241 8.96 -17.87 0.85
N LEU A 242 7.65 -17.76 1.06
CA LEU A 242 7.03 -16.55 1.58
C LEU A 242 7.53 -16.22 2.99
N ALA A 243 7.64 -17.21 3.88
CA ALA A 243 8.18 -17.05 5.22
C ALA A 243 9.63 -16.53 5.19
N GLU A 244 10.47 -17.04 4.29
CA GLU A 244 11.83 -16.57 4.13
C GLU A 244 11.89 -15.12 3.66
N GLU A 245 11.10 -14.75 2.65
CA GLU A 245 11.04 -13.37 2.17
C GLU A 245 10.51 -12.40 3.22
N ILE A 246 9.50 -12.79 4.00
CA ILE A 246 8.99 -11.99 5.12
C ILE A 246 10.09 -11.80 6.18
N ARG A 247 10.77 -12.87 6.58
CA ARG A 247 11.88 -12.81 7.57
C ARG A 247 13.01 -11.89 7.08
N LEU A 248 13.47 -12.06 5.86
CA LEU A 248 14.49 -11.21 5.26
C LEU A 248 14.06 -9.73 5.21
N SER A 249 12.79 -9.48 4.97
CA SER A 249 12.23 -8.11 4.95
C SER A 249 12.17 -7.51 6.36
N ILE A 250 11.79 -8.31 7.36
CA ILE A 250 11.81 -7.91 8.78
C ILE A 250 13.26 -7.64 9.23
N ASP A 251 14.20 -8.52 8.93
CA ASP A 251 15.61 -8.36 9.30
C ASP A 251 16.19 -7.09 8.67
N PHE A 252 15.90 -6.83 7.40
CA PHE A 252 16.32 -5.61 6.72
C PHE A 252 15.71 -4.35 7.35
N TYR A 253 14.42 -4.39 7.70
CA TYR A 253 13.75 -3.30 8.40
C TYR A 253 14.38 -3.08 9.78
N MET A 254 14.59 -4.13 10.56
CA MET A 254 15.15 -4.05 11.91
C MET A 254 16.60 -3.54 11.93
N ALA A 255 17.34 -3.67 10.83
CA ALA A 255 18.68 -3.10 10.68
C ALA A 255 18.67 -1.56 10.46
N GLN A 256 17.49 -0.96 10.21
CA GLN A 256 17.40 0.48 9.98
C GLN A 256 17.42 1.28 11.29
N PRO A 257 18.00 2.48 11.30
CA PRO A 257 17.97 3.35 12.48
C PRO A 257 16.52 3.69 12.89
N GLY A 258 16.20 3.49 14.16
CA GLY A 258 14.88 3.81 14.71
C GLY A 258 13.79 2.79 14.39
N ALA A 259 14.16 1.60 13.87
CA ALA A 259 13.22 0.50 13.70
C ALA A 259 12.51 0.13 15.01
N ARG A 260 11.23 -0.18 14.94
CA ARG A 260 10.43 -0.65 16.07
C ARG A 260 10.34 -2.17 16.01
N PRO A 261 10.35 -2.87 17.16
CA PRO A 261 10.15 -4.32 17.17
C PRO A 261 8.86 -4.72 16.47
N VAL A 262 8.91 -5.77 15.66
CA VAL A 262 7.73 -6.32 14.98
C VAL A 262 6.98 -7.23 15.96
N GLY A 263 5.68 -6.98 16.13
CA GLY A 263 4.82 -7.73 17.04
C GLY A 263 3.96 -8.80 16.36
N GLU A 264 3.54 -8.57 15.14
CA GLU A 264 2.63 -9.45 14.41
C GLU A 264 2.76 -9.28 12.89
N VAL A 265 2.22 -10.27 12.16
CA VAL A 265 2.04 -10.23 10.71
C VAL A 265 0.55 -10.36 10.40
N GLN A 266 0.01 -9.47 9.60
CA GLN A 266 -1.35 -9.53 9.10
C GLN A 266 -1.35 -9.82 7.59
N LEU A 267 -2.02 -10.92 7.24
CA LEU A 267 -2.20 -11.34 5.85
C LEU A 267 -3.48 -10.74 5.27
N SER A 268 -3.44 -10.35 4.01
CA SER A 268 -4.60 -9.87 3.25
C SER A 268 -4.48 -10.29 1.79
N GLY A 269 -5.48 -9.95 0.97
CA GLY A 269 -5.55 -10.38 -0.41
C GLY A 269 -6.15 -11.78 -0.59
N PRO A 270 -6.50 -12.15 -1.82
CA PRO A 270 -7.16 -13.44 -2.10
C PRO A 270 -6.39 -14.65 -1.58
N GLY A 271 -5.06 -14.60 -1.66
CA GLY A 271 -4.21 -15.68 -1.17
C GLY A 271 -4.18 -15.85 0.34
N SER A 272 -4.63 -14.85 1.11
CA SER A 272 -4.60 -14.91 2.57
C SER A 272 -5.60 -15.92 3.18
N THR A 273 -6.59 -16.34 2.41
CA THR A 273 -7.65 -17.27 2.83
C THR A 273 -7.30 -18.73 2.62
N HIS A 274 -6.08 -19.01 2.13
CA HIS A 274 -5.64 -20.39 1.94
C HIS A 274 -5.57 -21.13 3.29
N GLU A 275 -6.09 -22.35 3.29
CA GLU A 275 -6.18 -23.18 4.49
C GLU A 275 -4.78 -23.37 5.11
N ASP A 276 -4.68 -23.25 6.42
CA ASP A 276 -3.48 -23.42 7.24
C ASP A 276 -2.31 -22.44 6.99
N LEU A 277 -2.37 -21.58 5.97
CA LEU A 277 -1.26 -20.69 5.60
C LEU A 277 -0.82 -19.78 6.77
N ALA A 278 -1.75 -19.19 7.49
CA ALA A 278 -1.43 -18.29 8.60
C ALA A 278 -0.75 -19.06 9.75
N GLU A 279 -1.18 -20.29 10.02
CA GLU A 279 -0.59 -21.15 11.05
C GLU A 279 0.81 -21.62 10.66
N GLU A 280 1.01 -22.06 9.41
CA GLU A 280 2.30 -22.45 8.87
C GLU A 280 3.31 -21.28 8.88
N LEU A 281 2.90 -20.11 8.44
CA LEU A 281 3.74 -18.91 8.48
C LEU A 281 4.09 -18.53 9.91
N SER A 282 3.13 -18.60 10.84
CA SER A 282 3.38 -18.30 12.25
C SER A 282 4.44 -19.25 12.85
N ALA A 283 4.37 -20.53 12.52
CA ALA A 283 5.37 -21.52 12.96
C ALA A 283 6.76 -21.26 12.36
N LEU A 284 6.82 -20.86 11.08
CA LEU A 284 8.08 -20.60 10.36
C LEU A 284 8.73 -19.27 10.75
N ILE A 285 7.95 -18.21 10.97
CA ILE A 285 8.44 -16.84 11.24
C ILE A 285 8.68 -16.62 12.73
N HIS A 286 8.04 -17.41 13.59
CA HIS A 286 8.01 -17.27 15.05
C HIS A 286 7.39 -15.93 15.53
N LEU A 287 6.40 -15.44 14.79
CA LEU A 287 5.56 -14.30 15.15
C LEU A 287 4.10 -14.70 15.00
N PRO A 288 3.17 -14.07 15.73
CA PRO A 288 1.74 -14.20 15.46
C PRO A 288 1.42 -13.80 14.02
N VAL A 289 0.75 -14.66 13.28
CA VAL A 289 0.24 -14.39 11.94
C VAL A 289 -1.27 -14.56 11.93
N ALA A 290 -1.98 -13.59 11.41
CA ALA A 290 -3.44 -13.63 11.31
C ALA A 290 -3.92 -13.10 9.97
N VAL A 291 -5.09 -13.56 9.51
CA VAL A 291 -5.77 -12.98 8.35
C VAL A 291 -6.48 -11.72 8.82
N ALA A 292 -6.19 -10.60 8.18
CA ALA A 292 -6.80 -9.32 8.48
C ALA A 292 -8.26 -9.27 8.03
N ASP A 293 -9.07 -8.44 8.70
CA ASP A 293 -10.36 -8.01 8.13
C ASP A 293 -10.08 -7.22 6.84
N PRO A 294 -10.46 -7.74 5.66
CA PRO A 294 -10.01 -7.20 4.38
C PRO A 294 -10.48 -5.76 4.11
N LEU A 295 -11.51 -5.31 4.79
CA LEU A 295 -12.09 -3.98 4.61
C LEU A 295 -11.92 -3.07 5.82
N GLY A 296 -11.15 -3.53 6.84
CA GLY A 296 -10.76 -2.71 7.98
C GLY A 296 -11.93 -2.15 8.80
N GLY A 297 -13.06 -2.87 8.83
CA GLY A 297 -14.27 -2.44 9.54
C GLY A 297 -15.09 -1.36 8.81
N LEU A 298 -14.85 -1.12 7.51
CA LEU A 298 -15.71 -0.25 6.70
C LEU A 298 -17.13 -0.84 6.58
N ASP A 299 -18.13 0.04 6.64
CA ASP A 299 -19.52 -0.36 6.41
C ASP A 299 -19.75 -0.72 4.92
N VAL A 300 -20.00 -1.97 4.66
CA VAL A 300 -20.14 -2.52 3.30
C VAL A 300 -21.56 -2.45 2.76
N ASN A 301 -22.58 -2.55 3.66
CA ASN A 301 -24.03 -2.42 3.35
C ASN A 301 -24.48 -3.15 2.07
N GLY A 302 -23.94 -4.34 1.79
CA GLY A 302 -24.28 -5.14 0.61
C GLY A 302 -23.60 -4.68 -0.69
N ALA A 303 -22.70 -3.72 -0.66
CA ALA A 303 -22.01 -3.18 -1.85
C ALA A 303 -21.11 -4.20 -2.58
N LEU A 304 -20.73 -5.30 -1.92
CA LEU A 304 -19.91 -6.36 -2.51
C LEU A 304 -20.71 -7.33 -3.41
N GLY A 305 -22.03 -7.37 -3.27
CA GLY A 305 -22.86 -8.22 -4.14
C GLY A 305 -22.55 -9.73 -4.08
N GLY A 306 -21.76 -10.19 -3.10
CA GLY A 306 -21.29 -11.58 -2.98
C GLY A 306 -19.87 -11.83 -3.50
N GLU A 307 -19.15 -10.80 -3.92
CA GLU A 307 -17.74 -10.91 -4.28
C GLU A 307 -16.85 -11.19 -3.05
N ASP A 308 -15.68 -11.76 -3.29
CA ASP A 308 -14.67 -11.98 -2.27
C ASP A 308 -14.13 -10.63 -1.74
N PRO A 309 -14.36 -10.30 -0.44
CA PRO A 309 -13.90 -9.04 0.11
C PRO A 309 -12.38 -8.87 0.11
N HIS A 310 -11.61 -9.97 0.09
CA HIS A 310 -10.14 -9.93 0.09
C HIS A 310 -9.55 -9.34 -1.19
N ARG A 311 -10.28 -9.34 -2.30
CA ARG A 311 -9.88 -8.67 -3.55
C ARG A 311 -9.94 -7.15 -3.47
N HIS A 312 -10.61 -6.59 -2.48
CA HIS A 312 -10.92 -5.17 -2.41
C HIS A 312 -10.08 -4.38 -1.39
N THR A 313 -9.20 -5.04 -0.64
CA THR A 313 -8.42 -4.42 0.44
C THR A 313 -7.61 -3.21 -0.04
N VAL A 314 -6.82 -3.36 -1.10
CA VAL A 314 -6.01 -2.26 -1.64
C VAL A 314 -6.91 -1.18 -2.24
N ALA A 315 -7.90 -1.56 -3.04
CA ALA A 315 -8.84 -0.61 -3.65
C ALA A 315 -9.61 0.22 -2.59
N ALA A 316 -9.99 -0.40 -1.46
CA ALA A 316 -10.60 0.31 -0.33
C ALA A 316 -9.63 1.33 0.28
N GLY A 317 -8.40 0.95 0.54
CA GLY A 317 -7.36 1.85 1.04
C GLY A 317 -7.04 3.01 0.09
N LEU A 318 -7.07 2.79 -1.22
CA LEU A 318 -6.93 3.84 -2.24
C LEU A 318 -8.11 4.82 -2.20
N ALA A 319 -9.34 4.32 -2.05
CA ALA A 319 -10.54 5.14 -1.92
C ALA A 319 -10.49 6.02 -0.65
N LEU A 320 -10.02 5.47 0.48
CA LEU A 320 -9.83 6.20 1.73
C LEU A 320 -8.77 7.29 1.63
N GLY A 321 -7.69 7.07 0.88
CA GLY A 321 -6.64 8.07 0.68
C GLY A 321 -7.09 9.36 0.00
N ALA A 322 -8.27 9.37 -0.57
CA ALA A 322 -8.91 10.58 -1.10
C ALA A 322 -9.53 11.47 -0.02
N SER A 323 -9.69 10.95 1.20
CA SER A 323 -10.40 11.61 2.32
C SER A 323 -9.48 12.12 3.41
N SER A 324 -8.18 11.78 3.39
CA SER A 324 -7.19 12.13 4.43
C SER A 324 -6.39 13.40 4.09
#